data_f6ca3b6f4be57137ddcf58596237bf28
#
_entry.id   f6ca3b6f4be57137ddcf58596237bf28
#
_cell.length_a   1.000
_cell.length_b   1.000
_cell.length_c   1.000
_cell.angle_alpha   90.00
_cell.angle_beta   90.00
_cell.angle_gamma   90.00
#
_symmetry.space_group_name_H-M   'P 1'
#
loop_
_entity.id
_entity.type
_entity.pdbx_description
1 polymer ?
#
loop_
_entity_poly.entity_id
_entity_poly.type
_entity_poly.pdbx_seq_one_letter_code
_entity_poly.pdbx_strand_id
1 'polypeptide(L)'
;MKVKDLMTSDPAKVGPDDVIAKVATLMKQEDCGAIPVVRDGLLIGIITDRDIAIRGVAEGRDAKTTKVSEIMSADPITIAPDADIAEASTLMAKSQVRRLPVVENGKLLGIVVTAQLARREKTSEMGATIKEISEPASGRASHGRG
;
A
#
# COMPACT_ATOMS: atom_id res chain seq x y z
N MET A 1 13.20 16.44 -4.94
CA MET A 1 11.96 16.40 -4.15
C MET A 1 11.95 15.17 -3.29
N LYS A 2 11.57 15.33 -2.06
CA LYS A 2 11.55 14.23 -1.10
C LYS A 2 10.16 13.59 -1.02
N VAL A 3 10.15 12.33 -0.60
CA VAL A 3 8.91 11.56 -0.46
C VAL A 3 7.89 12.29 0.42
N LYS A 4 8.35 12.89 1.51
CA LYS A 4 7.45 13.62 2.42
C LYS A 4 6.73 14.80 1.76
N ASP A 5 7.30 15.34 0.69
CA ASP A 5 6.70 16.47 -0.02
C ASP A 5 5.53 16.02 -0.92
N LEU A 6 5.46 14.74 -1.21
CA LEU A 6 4.50 14.20 -2.16
C LEU A 6 3.50 13.23 -1.52
N MET A 7 3.83 12.65 -0.39
CA MET A 7 3.00 11.64 0.25
C MET A 7 1.64 12.16 0.68
N THR A 8 0.67 11.28 0.80
CA THR A 8 -0.59 11.57 1.45
C THR A 8 -0.36 11.37 2.95
N SER A 9 -0.52 12.42 3.73
CA SER A 9 -0.36 12.34 5.18
C SER A 9 -1.60 11.73 5.82
N ASP A 10 -1.42 11.08 6.94
CA ASP A 10 -2.52 10.49 7.71
C ASP A 10 -3.41 9.61 6.84
N PRO A 11 -2.85 8.58 6.21
CA PRO A 11 -3.62 7.70 5.33
C PRO A 11 -4.62 6.85 6.11
N ALA A 12 -5.62 6.31 5.41
CA ALA A 12 -6.53 5.34 6.00
C ALA A 12 -5.71 4.18 6.54
N LYS A 13 -6.05 3.72 7.74
CA LYS A 13 -5.31 2.66 8.42
C LYS A 13 -6.25 1.88 9.32
N VAL A 14 -5.83 0.68 9.68
CA VAL A 14 -6.60 -0.18 10.60
C VAL A 14 -5.66 -0.76 11.64
N GLY A 15 -6.24 -1.27 12.74
CA GLY A 15 -5.47 -1.96 13.75
C GLY A 15 -5.51 -3.47 13.53
N PRO A 16 -4.60 -4.21 14.19
CA PRO A 16 -4.53 -5.66 14.03
C PRO A 16 -5.75 -6.40 14.58
N ASP A 17 -6.47 -5.78 15.51
CA ASP A 17 -7.66 -6.40 16.11
C ASP A 17 -8.96 -6.01 15.41
N ASP A 18 -8.90 -5.16 14.42
CA ASP A 18 -10.07 -4.84 13.60
C ASP A 18 -10.46 -6.08 12.80
N VAL A 19 -11.77 -6.23 12.54
CA VAL A 19 -12.23 -7.35 11.75
C VAL A 19 -12.16 -7.03 10.25
N ILE A 20 -12.01 -8.05 9.44
CA ILE A 20 -11.80 -7.85 8.00
C ILE A 20 -13.00 -7.24 7.29
N ALA A 21 -14.22 -7.40 7.83
CA ALA A 21 -15.39 -6.72 7.28
C ALA A 21 -15.24 -5.20 7.33
N LYS A 22 -14.65 -4.69 8.42
CA LYS A 22 -14.37 -3.25 8.56
C LYS A 22 -13.37 -2.79 7.52
N VAL A 23 -12.35 -3.61 7.28
CA VAL A 23 -11.32 -3.29 6.29
C VAL A 23 -11.92 -3.23 4.89
N ALA A 24 -12.75 -4.22 4.55
CA ALA A 24 -13.40 -4.26 3.24
C ALA A 24 -14.28 -3.02 3.02
N THR A 25 -15.01 -2.60 4.06
CA THR A 25 -15.82 -1.39 4.00
C THR A 25 -14.95 -0.16 3.76
N LEU A 26 -13.82 -0.08 4.46
CA LEU A 26 -12.90 1.03 4.31
C LEU A 26 -12.28 1.06 2.91
N MET A 27 -11.92 -0.10 2.37
CA MET A 27 -11.41 -0.22 1.01
C MET A 27 -12.43 0.30 -0.02
N LYS A 28 -13.69 0.00 0.23
CA LYS A 28 -14.77 0.47 -0.64
C LYS A 28 -14.91 1.99 -0.56
N GLN A 29 -14.88 2.54 0.65
CA GLN A 29 -14.99 3.98 0.86
C GLN A 29 -13.82 4.76 0.27
N GLU A 30 -12.62 4.23 0.44
CA GLU A 30 -11.40 4.90 -0.01
C GLU A 30 -10.99 4.52 -1.43
N ASP A 31 -11.70 3.58 -2.02
CA ASP A 31 -11.40 3.06 -3.36
C ASP A 31 -9.93 2.63 -3.46
N CYS A 32 -9.53 1.77 -2.54
CA CYS A 32 -8.15 1.29 -2.51
C CYS A 32 -8.12 -0.20 -2.19
N GLY A 33 -7.05 -0.86 -2.60
CA GLY A 33 -6.87 -2.29 -2.42
C GLY A 33 -5.83 -2.67 -1.38
N ALA A 34 -5.28 -1.70 -0.66
CA ALA A 34 -4.28 -1.98 0.36
C ALA A 34 -4.38 -0.95 1.47
N ILE A 35 -4.32 -1.40 2.72
CA ILE A 35 -4.45 -0.53 3.88
C ILE A 35 -3.36 -0.90 4.89
N PRO A 36 -2.61 0.09 5.39
CA PRO A 36 -1.61 -0.15 6.42
C PRO A 36 -2.25 -0.61 7.73
N VAL A 37 -1.57 -1.51 8.41
CA VAL A 37 -1.99 -2.01 9.72
C VAL A 37 -1.05 -1.42 10.76
N VAL A 38 -1.63 -0.73 11.74
CA VAL A 38 -0.87 0.07 12.69
C VAL A 38 -1.27 -0.29 14.12
N ARG A 39 -0.29 -0.39 15.01
CA ARG A 39 -0.52 -0.51 16.44
C ARG A 39 0.32 0.54 17.15
N ASP A 40 -0.33 1.40 17.93
CA ASP A 40 0.33 2.48 18.67
C ASP A 40 1.19 3.36 17.76
N GLY A 41 0.68 3.65 16.56
CA GLY A 41 1.38 4.47 15.59
C GLY A 41 2.44 3.72 14.77
N LEU A 42 2.77 2.50 15.15
CA LEU A 42 3.81 1.71 14.48
C LEU A 42 3.20 0.84 13.38
N LEU A 43 3.82 0.89 12.22
CA LEU A 43 3.39 0.04 11.10
C LEU A 43 3.81 -1.40 11.39
N ILE A 44 2.84 -2.30 11.43
CA ILE A 44 3.12 -3.72 11.70
C ILE A 44 2.78 -4.62 10.52
N GLY A 45 2.07 -4.12 9.53
CA GLY A 45 1.73 -4.94 8.38
C GLY A 45 0.96 -4.15 7.36
N ILE A 46 0.53 -4.86 6.33
CA ILE A 46 -0.36 -4.31 5.33
C ILE A 46 -1.40 -5.37 5.00
N ILE A 47 -2.63 -4.95 4.77
CA ILE A 47 -3.69 -5.88 4.37
C ILE A 47 -4.23 -5.44 3.03
N THR A 48 -4.37 -6.40 2.11
CA THR A 48 -4.83 -6.13 0.76
C THR A 48 -6.15 -6.81 0.50
N ASP A 49 -6.83 -6.37 -0.57
CA ASP A 49 -8.06 -7.03 -1.01
C ASP A 49 -7.76 -8.48 -1.41
N ARG A 50 -6.58 -8.76 -1.93
CA ARG A 50 -6.17 -10.11 -2.24
C ARG A 50 -6.04 -10.96 -0.97
N ASP A 51 -5.49 -10.40 0.11
CA ASP A 51 -5.41 -11.10 1.40
C ASP A 51 -6.81 -11.49 1.88
N ILE A 52 -7.77 -10.57 1.77
CA ILE A 52 -9.13 -10.83 2.20
C ILE A 52 -9.74 -11.96 1.36
N ALA A 53 -9.55 -11.93 0.05
CA ALA A 53 -10.12 -12.95 -0.83
C ALA A 53 -9.46 -14.32 -0.62
N ILE A 54 -8.14 -14.36 -0.59
CA ILE A 54 -7.39 -15.63 -0.58
C ILE A 54 -7.24 -16.22 0.81
N ARG A 55 -6.90 -15.39 1.78
CA ARG A 55 -6.66 -15.86 3.14
C ARG A 55 -7.91 -15.78 4.02
N GLY A 56 -8.88 -14.98 3.61
CA GLY A 56 -10.15 -14.85 4.33
C GLY A 56 -11.22 -15.71 3.70
N VAL A 57 -11.80 -15.23 2.61
CA VAL A 57 -12.96 -15.85 1.98
C VAL A 57 -12.67 -17.28 1.50
N ALA A 58 -11.56 -17.49 0.79
CA ALA A 58 -11.22 -18.81 0.24
C ALA A 58 -10.98 -19.83 1.34
N GLU A 59 -10.54 -19.40 2.52
CA GLU A 59 -10.30 -20.28 3.67
C GLU A 59 -11.56 -20.48 4.53
N GLY A 60 -12.68 -19.93 4.11
CA GLY A 60 -13.93 -20.08 4.84
C GLY A 60 -14.02 -19.26 6.12
N ARG A 61 -13.21 -18.23 6.27
CA ARG A 61 -13.24 -17.40 7.48
C ARG A 61 -14.42 -16.44 7.46
N ASP A 62 -14.95 -16.18 8.65
CA ASP A 62 -16.04 -15.24 8.81
C ASP A 62 -15.48 -13.82 8.88
N ALA A 63 -15.90 -12.98 7.95
CA ALA A 63 -15.41 -11.59 7.86
C ALA A 63 -15.76 -10.77 9.10
N LYS A 64 -16.80 -11.13 9.82
CA LYS A 64 -17.24 -10.38 11.00
C LYS A 64 -16.46 -10.73 12.26
N THR A 65 -15.70 -11.81 12.24
CA THR A 65 -14.96 -12.25 13.42
C THR A 65 -13.46 -12.44 13.19
N THR A 66 -13.04 -12.55 11.94
CA THR A 66 -11.62 -12.71 11.62
C THR A 66 -10.89 -11.39 11.77
N LYS A 67 -9.81 -11.40 12.54
CA LYS A 67 -9.01 -10.19 12.77
C LYS A 67 -8.02 -9.97 11.65
N VAL A 68 -7.70 -8.70 11.42
CA VAL A 68 -6.71 -8.28 10.45
C VAL A 68 -5.39 -9.01 10.65
N SER A 69 -4.94 -9.14 11.90
CA SER A 69 -3.67 -9.80 12.22
C SER A 69 -3.59 -11.25 11.75
N GLU A 70 -4.73 -11.89 11.56
CA GLU A 70 -4.75 -13.30 11.13
C GLU A 70 -4.46 -13.47 9.64
N ILE A 71 -4.68 -12.43 8.85
CA ILE A 71 -4.54 -12.54 7.40
C ILE A 71 -3.63 -11.49 6.76
N MET A 72 -3.20 -10.49 7.51
CA MET A 72 -2.33 -9.45 6.96
C MET A 72 -0.96 -9.99 6.57
N SER A 73 -0.25 -9.24 5.72
CA SER A 73 1.15 -9.52 5.43
C SER A 73 1.99 -8.67 6.37
N ALA A 74 2.94 -9.31 7.05
CA ALA A 74 3.86 -8.62 7.95
C ALA A 74 5.04 -8.05 7.14
N ASP A 75 5.76 -7.11 7.76
CA ASP A 75 6.97 -6.54 7.18
C ASP A 75 6.79 -5.98 5.78
N PRO A 76 5.89 -5.01 5.60
CA PRO A 76 5.69 -4.41 4.29
C PRO A 76 6.92 -3.62 3.85
N ILE A 77 7.08 -3.46 2.54
CA ILE A 77 8.13 -2.64 1.98
C ILE A 77 7.78 -1.18 2.27
N THR A 78 8.72 -0.45 2.85
CA THR A 78 8.50 0.94 3.26
C THR A 78 9.57 1.86 2.71
N ILE A 79 9.37 3.16 2.87
CA ILE A 79 10.35 4.15 2.47
C ILE A 79 10.41 5.27 3.51
N ALA A 80 11.57 5.89 3.64
CA ALA A 80 11.76 6.98 4.59
C ALA A 80 11.21 8.29 4.03
N PRO A 81 10.75 9.21 4.90
CA PRO A 81 10.20 10.48 4.43
C PRO A 81 11.24 11.38 3.73
N ASP A 82 12.49 11.26 4.11
CA ASP A 82 13.55 12.06 3.52
C ASP A 82 14.17 11.45 2.27
N ALA A 83 13.69 10.27 1.85
CA ALA A 83 14.16 9.64 0.62
C ALA A 83 13.74 10.49 -0.58
N ASP A 84 14.52 10.41 -1.65
CA ASP A 84 14.20 11.08 -2.90
C ASP A 84 13.06 10.34 -3.59
N ILE A 85 12.20 11.06 -4.29
CA ILE A 85 11.12 10.42 -5.03
C ILE A 85 11.63 9.47 -6.11
N ALA A 86 12.84 9.71 -6.62
CA ALA A 86 13.45 8.78 -7.57
C ALA A 86 13.71 7.42 -6.93
N GLU A 87 14.07 7.42 -5.66
CA GLU A 87 14.26 6.19 -4.91
C GLU A 87 12.94 5.46 -4.73
N ALA A 88 11.87 6.20 -4.47
CA ALA A 88 10.53 5.61 -4.36
C ALA A 88 10.12 4.94 -5.67
N SER A 89 10.35 5.60 -6.79
CA SER A 89 10.03 5.05 -8.11
C SER A 89 10.80 3.77 -8.38
N THR A 90 12.09 3.78 -8.07
CA THR A 90 12.94 2.60 -8.26
C THR A 90 12.46 1.43 -7.40
N LEU A 91 12.13 1.72 -6.15
CA LEU A 91 11.69 0.69 -5.22
C LEU A 91 10.34 0.10 -5.64
N MET A 92 9.42 0.95 -6.09
CA MET A 92 8.12 0.49 -6.59
C MET A 92 8.28 -0.41 -7.82
N ALA A 93 9.14 -0.02 -8.75
CA ALA A 93 9.38 -0.81 -9.95
C ALA A 93 10.02 -2.15 -9.60
N LYS A 94 11.04 -2.12 -8.75
CA LYS A 94 11.76 -3.32 -8.35
C LYS A 94 10.87 -4.30 -7.60
N SER A 95 10.02 -3.79 -6.74
CA SER A 95 9.15 -4.60 -5.88
C SER A 95 7.80 -4.88 -6.50
N GLN A 96 7.50 -4.29 -7.66
CA GLN A 96 6.22 -4.46 -8.36
C GLN A 96 5.03 -4.05 -7.49
N VAL A 97 5.18 -2.94 -6.76
CA VAL A 97 4.11 -2.39 -5.94
C VAL A 97 3.79 -0.99 -6.41
N ARG A 98 2.57 -0.55 -6.17
CA ARG A 98 2.08 0.75 -6.62
C ARG A 98 1.95 1.76 -5.49
N ARG A 99 2.28 1.36 -4.28
CA ARG A 99 2.23 2.24 -3.13
C ARG A 99 3.25 1.81 -2.12
N LEU A 100 3.74 2.79 -1.36
CA LEU A 100 4.71 2.54 -0.30
C LEU A 100 4.29 3.29 0.94
N PRO A 101 4.18 2.60 2.07
CA PRO A 101 4.04 3.31 3.34
C PRO A 101 5.31 4.10 3.63
N VAL A 102 5.13 5.32 4.11
CA VAL A 102 6.24 6.19 4.49
C VAL A 102 6.39 6.09 5.99
N VAL A 103 7.56 5.66 6.44
CA VAL A 103 7.79 5.29 7.83
C VAL A 103 9.07 5.93 8.33
N GLU A 104 9.03 6.41 9.58
CA GLU A 104 10.19 6.93 10.28
C GLU A 104 10.16 6.41 11.71
N ASN A 105 11.25 5.76 12.13
CA ASN A 105 11.33 5.15 13.45
C ASN A 105 10.16 4.19 13.72
N GLY A 106 9.74 3.47 12.69
CA GLY A 106 8.65 2.52 12.78
C GLY A 106 7.26 3.13 12.67
N LYS A 107 7.15 4.45 12.75
CA LYS A 107 5.85 5.13 12.73
C LYS A 107 5.40 5.45 11.30
N LEU A 108 4.14 5.17 11.05
CA LEU A 108 3.53 5.48 9.76
C LEU A 108 3.25 6.98 9.66
N LEU A 109 3.86 7.63 8.69
CA LEU A 109 3.66 9.08 8.47
C LEU A 109 2.72 9.35 7.31
N GLY A 110 2.73 8.48 6.31
CA GLY A 110 1.94 8.71 5.13
C GLY A 110 2.04 7.55 4.16
N ILE A 111 1.53 7.75 2.97
CA ILE A 111 1.63 6.77 1.91
C ILE A 111 1.90 7.50 0.60
N VAL A 112 2.75 6.93 -0.24
CA VAL A 112 3.01 7.47 -1.56
C VAL A 112 2.55 6.45 -2.58
N VAL A 113 1.85 6.92 -3.63
CA VAL A 113 1.32 6.03 -4.66
C VAL A 113 1.87 6.43 -6.02
N THR A 114 1.88 5.46 -6.94
CA THR A 114 2.38 5.68 -8.29
C THR A 114 1.70 6.87 -8.97
N ALA A 115 0.39 7.02 -8.78
CA ALA A 115 -0.35 8.11 -9.40
C ALA A 115 0.16 9.49 -8.99
N GLN A 116 0.60 9.64 -7.74
CA GLN A 116 1.17 10.90 -7.26
C GLN A 116 2.49 11.21 -7.96
N LEU A 117 3.30 10.19 -8.16
CA LEU A 117 4.57 10.34 -8.88
C LEU A 117 4.29 10.72 -10.34
N ALA A 118 3.30 10.11 -10.95
CA ALA A 118 2.95 10.39 -12.34
C ALA A 118 2.48 11.83 -12.53
N ARG A 119 1.65 12.31 -11.62
CA ARG A 119 1.14 13.69 -11.70
C ARG A 119 2.25 14.71 -11.48
N ARG A 120 3.14 14.41 -10.59
CA ARG A 120 4.22 15.34 -10.24
C ARG A 120 5.32 15.34 -11.28
N GLU A 121 5.63 14.19 -11.82
CA GLU A 121 6.78 14.01 -12.69
C GLU A 121 6.35 13.86 -14.14
N LYS A 122 6.76 14.82 -14.95
CA LYS A 122 6.47 14.79 -16.37
C LYS A 122 7.67 14.37 -17.19
N THR A 123 8.80 14.19 -16.53
CA THR A 123 10.01 13.83 -17.24
C THR A 123 10.05 12.34 -17.51
N SER A 124 10.97 11.98 -18.37
CA SER A 124 11.10 10.61 -18.81
C SER A 124 11.49 9.63 -17.71
N GLU A 125 12.22 10.10 -16.69
CA GLU A 125 12.69 9.18 -15.65
C GLU A 125 11.54 8.57 -14.89
N MET A 126 10.64 9.40 -14.39
CA MET A 126 9.48 8.91 -13.66
C MET A 126 8.52 8.20 -14.58
N GLY A 127 8.35 8.74 -15.79
CA GLY A 127 7.51 8.11 -16.78
C GLY A 127 7.98 6.69 -17.11
N ALA A 128 9.27 6.50 -17.22
CA ALA A 128 9.83 5.19 -17.50
C ALA A 128 9.57 4.21 -16.34
N THR A 129 9.71 4.69 -15.10
CA THR A 129 9.48 3.86 -13.93
C THR A 129 8.03 3.41 -13.86
N ILE A 130 7.10 4.33 -14.08
CA ILE A 130 5.68 4.04 -14.05
C ILE A 130 5.32 3.07 -15.16
N LYS A 131 5.89 3.27 -16.33
CA LYS A 131 5.67 2.40 -17.47
C LYS A 131 6.15 0.99 -17.17
N GLU A 132 7.30 0.87 -16.52
CA GLU A 132 7.86 -0.42 -16.17
C GLU A 132 6.92 -1.18 -15.22
N ILE A 133 6.35 -0.49 -14.25
CA ILE A 133 5.38 -1.11 -13.34
C ILE A 133 4.11 -1.50 -14.10
N SER A 134 3.69 -0.66 -15.03
CA SER A 134 2.43 -0.85 -15.74
C SER A 134 2.50 -1.92 -16.82
N GLU A 135 3.64 -2.07 -17.47
CA GLU A 135 3.78 -3.07 -18.53
C GLU A 135 3.46 -4.49 -18.08
N PRO A 136 4.03 -4.94 -16.97
CA PRO A 136 3.63 -6.26 -16.48
C PRO A 136 2.14 -6.32 -16.20
N ALA A 137 1.55 -5.19 -15.89
CA ALA A 137 0.12 -5.13 -15.59
C ALA A 137 -0.74 -5.37 -16.82
N SER A 138 -0.21 -5.33 -18.02
CA SER A 138 -1.02 -5.65 -19.19
C SER A 138 -1.55 -7.07 -19.07
N GLY A 139 -0.76 -7.99 -18.54
CA GLY A 139 -1.21 -9.35 -18.29
C GLY A 139 -1.84 -9.53 -16.92
N ARG A 140 -1.78 -8.54 -16.06
CA ARG A 140 -2.29 -8.65 -14.70
C ARG A 140 -2.87 -7.34 -14.18
N ALA A 141 -3.42 -6.56 -15.08
CA ALA A 141 -4.02 -5.28 -14.73
C ALA A 141 -5.14 -5.44 -13.70
N SER A 142 -5.81 -6.57 -13.72
CA SER A 142 -6.90 -6.84 -12.79
C SER A 142 -6.45 -6.86 -11.34
N HIS A 143 -5.19 -7.09 -11.07
CA HIS A 143 -4.69 -7.11 -9.70
C HIS A 143 -3.53 -6.16 -9.49
N GLY A 144 -3.43 -5.16 -10.32
CA GLY A 144 -2.37 -4.18 -10.22
C GLY A 144 -2.60 -3.12 -9.18
N ARG A 145 -3.57 -3.28 -8.34
CA ARG A 145 -3.84 -2.31 -7.29
C ARG A 145 -3.25 -2.67 -5.96
N GLY A 146 -2.46 -3.58 -5.91
CA GLY A 146 -1.87 -4.04 -4.66
C GLY A 146 -1.18 -2.98 -3.84
#